data_313d88e54611cb118c85c756a36a93b8
#
_entry.id   313d88e54611cb118c85c756a36a93b8
#
_cell.length_a   1.000
_cell.length_b   1.000
_cell.length_c   1.000
_cell.angle_alpha   90.00
_cell.angle_beta   90.00
_cell.angle_gamma   90.00
#
_symmetry.space_group_name_H-M   'P 1'
#
loop_
_entity.id
_entity.type
_entity.pdbx_description
1 polymer ?
#
loop_
_entity_poly.entity_id
_entity_poly.type
_entity_poly.pdbx_seq_one_letter_code
_entity_poly.pdbx_strand_id
1 'polypeptide(L)'
;MGPVAIGVIIGIIVLVLVIVVLNIKIVPQSKAYVIERLGAYSTTWQTGIHFKIPFVEKVAKTVSLKEQVADFAPQPVITRDNVTMQIDTVVFFQVMDAKLYTYGVNQPIAAIESLSATTLRNIIGEMELDHTLTSRDVINGKITAILDEATDKWGIKVNRVEVKNIIPPREIQEAMEKQMKAEREKRAVILKADGEKQAAITAAEGEKEAAILRADAVKQQRILEAEGEAQAILAVQKANADAIRLLNEAMPNDKVLACLLYTS
;
A
#
# COMPACT_ATOMS: atom_id res chain seq x y z
N MET A 1 33.51 63.92 39.91
CA MET A 1 32.12 63.43 39.81
C MET A 1 31.74 62.97 41.23
N GLY A 2 30.69 63.56 41.80
CA GLY A 2 30.25 63.19 43.15
C GLY A 2 29.69 61.76 43.22
N PRO A 3 29.69 61.04 44.37
CA PRO A 3 29.25 59.72 44.51
C PRO A 3 27.78 59.49 44.05
N VAL A 4 26.94 60.49 44.09
CA VAL A 4 25.57 60.50 43.61
C VAL A 4 25.52 60.38 42.09
N ALA A 5 26.40 61.09 41.34
CA ALA A 5 26.45 61.00 39.88
C ALA A 5 26.87 59.64 39.39
N ILE A 6 27.78 58.94 40.10
CA ILE A 6 28.19 57.57 39.77
C ILE A 6 27.04 56.60 40.01
N GLY A 7 26.27 56.74 41.09
CA GLY A 7 25.09 55.90 41.36
C GLY A 7 24.00 56.05 40.30
N VAL A 8 23.73 57.28 39.84
CA VAL A 8 22.73 57.48 38.74
C VAL A 8 23.19 56.87 37.44
N ILE A 9 24.50 56.97 37.08
CA ILE A 9 25.03 56.32 35.86
C ILE A 9 24.92 54.82 35.92
N ILE A 10 25.28 54.23 37.05
CA ILE A 10 25.15 52.77 37.26
C ILE A 10 23.66 52.33 37.14
N GLY A 11 22.74 53.08 37.75
CA GLY A 11 21.30 52.85 37.66
C GLY A 11 20.78 52.87 36.21
N ILE A 12 21.22 53.83 35.41
CA ILE A 12 20.87 53.93 33.98
C ILE A 12 21.45 52.74 33.19
N ILE A 13 22.70 52.35 33.44
CA ILE A 13 23.32 51.20 32.74
C ILE A 13 22.57 49.93 33.05
N VAL A 14 22.23 49.66 34.32
CA VAL A 14 21.44 48.49 34.73
C VAL A 14 20.05 48.50 34.09
N LEU A 15 19.37 49.66 34.05
CA LEU A 15 18.07 49.81 33.41
C LEU A 15 18.14 49.45 31.91
N VAL A 16 19.15 50.00 31.20
CA VAL A 16 19.37 49.72 29.78
C VAL A 16 19.67 48.24 29.57
N LEU A 17 20.49 47.63 30.41
CA LEU A 17 20.83 46.23 30.32
C LEU A 17 19.60 45.35 30.52
N VAL A 18 18.74 45.65 31.48
CA VAL A 18 17.46 44.94 31.70
C VAL A 18 16.54 45.07 30.49
N ILE A 19 16.41 46.28 29.90
CA ILE A 19 15.63 46.50 28.70
C ILE A 19 16.16 45.62 27.53
N VAL A 20 17.47 45.57 27.34
CA VAL A 20 18.09 44.75 26.28
C VAL A 20 17.79 43.28 26.48
N VAL A 21 18.00 42.75 27.69
CA VAL A 21 17.77 41.32 28.01
C VAL A 21 16.31 40.94 27.82
N LEU A 22 15.36 41.78 28.24
CA LEU A 22 13.91 41.49 28.10
C LEU A 22 13.42 41.50 26.63
N ASN A 23 14.15 42.14 25.74
CA ASN A 23 13.80 42.24 24.32
C ASN A 23 14.51 41.19 23.43
N ILE A 24 15.35 40.36 23.99
CA ILE A 24 15.88 39.19 23.28
C ILE A 24 14.75 38.14 23.11
N LYS A 25 14.51 37.74 21.88
CA LYS A 25 13.57 36.65 21.54
C LYS A 25 14.30 35.55 20.80
N ILE A 26 14.11 34.34 21.28
CA ILE A 26 14.63 33.11 20.67
C ILE A 26 13.51 32.53 19.83
N VAL A 27 13.74 32.40 18.53
CA VAL A 27 12.80 31.74 17.60
C VAL A 27 13.15 30.27 17.53
N PRO A 28 12.26 29.37 17.97
CA PRO A 28 12.49 27.92 17.89
C PRO A 28 12.57 27.44 16.45
N GLN A 29 13.23 26.31 16.26
CA GLN A 29 13.26 25.62 14.96
C GLN A 29 11.84 25.30 14.48
N SER A 30 11.60 25.45 13.19
CA SER A 30 10.29 25.23 12.53
C SER A 30 9.21 26.25 12.91
N LYS A 31 9.59 27.43 13.41
CA LYS A 31 8.70 28.58 13.57
C LYS A 31 9.27 29.79 12.87
N ALA A 32 8.38 30.69 12.42
CA ALA A 32 8.73 31.99 11.92
C ALA A 32 7.90 33.06 12.65
N TYR A 33 8.52 34.19 13.00
CA TYR A 33 7.84 35.30 13.63
C TYR A 33 7.76 36.45 12.63
N VAL A 34 6.54 36.86 12.34
CA VAL A 34 6.28 38.04 11.49
C VAL A 34 6.32 39.29 12.37
N ILE A 35 7.21 40.24 12.04
CA ILE A 35 7.44 41.45 12.80
C ILE A 35 6.84 42.63 12.08
N GLU A 36 6.02 43.38 12.80
CA GLU A 36 5.52 44.69 12.41
C GLU A 36 6.28 45.77 13.12
N ARG A 37 6.55 46.86 12.37
CA ARG A 37 7.10 48.09 12.90
C ARG A 37 6.10 49.22 12.65
N LEU A 38 5.54 49.79 13.72
CA LEU A 38 4.53 50.84 13.66
C LEU A 38 3.34 50.52 12.73
N GLY A 39 2.90 49.23 12.71
CA GLY A 39 1.78 48.77 11.91
C GLY A 39 2.13 48.34 10.47
N ALA A 40 3.38 48.49 10.02
CA ALA A 40 3.83 48.01 8.72
C ALA A 40 4.69 46.73 8.88
N TYR A 41 4.61 45.83 7.91
CA TYR A 41 5.51 44.66 7.84
C TYR A 41 6.96 45.14 7.77
N SER A 42 7.82 44.65 8.66
CA SER A 42 9.25 44.96 8.69
C SER A 42 10.08 43.76 8.19
N THR A 43 9.99 42.64 8.85
CA THR A 43 10.80 41.46 8.54
C THR A 43 10.16 40.19 9.10
N THR A 44 10.60 39.04 8.60
CA THR A 44 10.24 37.73 9.15
C THR A 44 11.48 37.13 9.81
N TRP A 45 11.39 36.86 11.10
CA TRP A 45 12.45 36.21 11.84
C TRP A 45 12.37 34.69 11.67
N GLN A 46 13.46 34.14 11.21
CA GLN A 46 13.68 32.69 11.15
C GLN A 46 14.33 32.24 12.46
N THR A 47 14.65 30.94 12.54
CA THR A 47 15.28 30.31 13.70
C THR A 47 16.54 31.04 14.13
N GLY A 48 16.64 31.31 15.42
CA GLY A 48 17.80 31.95 16.02
C GLY A 48 17.45 33.01 17.08
N ILE A 49 18.46 33.74 17.50
CA ILE A 49 18.32 34.83 18.48
C ILE A 49 18.11 36.14 17.73
N HIS A 50 17.04 36.83 18.07
CA HIS A 50 16.68 38.10 17.50
C HIS A 50 16.43 39.14 18.59
N PHE A 51 16.72 40.39 18.28
CA PHE A 51 16.49 41.52 19.17
C PHE A 51 15.29 42.32 18.68
N LYS A 52 14.30 42.49 19.57
CA LYS A 52 13.11 43.28 19.31
C LYS A 52 13.31 44.70 19.81
N ILE A 53 13.07 45.72 18.96
CA ILE A 53 13.09 47.12 19.38
C ILE A 53 11.83 47.37 20.22
N PRO A 54 12.00 47.69 21.53
CA PRO A 54 10.86 47.98 22.41
C PRO A 54 10.05 49.16 21.88
N PHE A 55 8.71 49.12 22.09
CA PHE A 55 7.72 50.11 21.68
C PHE A 55 7.52 50.28 20.17
N VAL A 56 8.49 49.97 19.32
CA VAL A 56 8.43 50.17 17.87
C VAL A 56 8.07 48.88 17.14
N GLU A 57 8.60 47.75 17.57
CA GLU A 57 8.39 46.45 16.95
C GLU A 57 7.44 45.56 17.75
N LYS A 58 6.53 44.87 17.03
CA LYS A 58 5.58 43.95 17.58
C LYS A 58 5.62 42.63 16.79
N VAL A 59 5.52 41.50 17.49
CA VAL A 59 5.28 40.22 16.85
C VAL A 59 3.80 40.16 16.43
N ALA A 60 3.53 40.25 15.13
CA ALA A 60 2.17 40.22 14.59
C ALA A 60 1.60 38.81 14.63
N LYS A 61 2.38 37.84 14.18
CA LYS A 61 1.94 36.44 14.16
C LYS A 61 3.14 35.48 14.31
N THR A 62 2.91 34.39 15.03
CA THR A 62 3.84 33.26 15.08
C THR A 62 3.30 32.15 14.16
N VAL A 63 4.07 31.77 13.17
CA VAL A 63 3.69 30.80 12.15
C VAL A 63 4.50 29.53 12.34
N SER A 64 3.84 28.38 12.33
CA SER A 64 4.50 27.08 12.30
C SER A 64 4.83 26.71 10.85
N LEU A 65 6.09 26.35 10.60
CA LEU A 65 6.57 25.90 9.29
C LEU A 65 6.50 24.36 9.14
N LYS A 66 5.99 23.66 10.17
CA LYS A 66 5.74 22.23 10.10
C LYS A 66 4.48 21.96 9.29
N GLU A 67 4.40 20.76 8.73
CA GLU A 67 3.18 20.27 8.15
C GLU A 67 2.05 20.29 9.20
N GLN A 68 0.92 20.79 8.79
CA GLN A 68 -0.29 20.91 9.59
C GLN A 68 -1.41 20.12 8.92
N VAL A 69 -2.35 19.66 9.73
CA VAL A 69 -3.51 18.91 9.29
C VAL A 69 -4.76 19.69 9.62
N ALA A 70 -5.59 19.94 8.62
CA ALA A 70 -6.91 20.51 8.80
C ALA A 70 -7.97 19.45 8.45
N ASP A 71 -8.78 19.07 9.44
CA ASP A 71 -9.91 18.15 9.29
C ASP A 71 -11.18 18.98 9.11
N PHE A 72 -11.83 18.86 7.97
CA PHE A 72 -13.03 19.64 7.64
C PHE A 72 -14.28 18.81 7.82
N ALA A 73 -15.33 19.46 8.30
CA ALA A 73 -16.63 18.82 8.52
C ALA A 73 -17.24 18.30 7.23
N PRO A 74 -18.09 17.25 7.29
CA PRO A 74 -18.76 16.69 6.12
C PRO A 74 -19.54 17.75 5.33
N GLN A 75 -19.26 17.83 4.03
CA GLN A 75 -19.90 18.76 3.11
C GLN A 75 -20.92 18.03 2.24
N PRO A 76 -22.15 18.58 2.09
CA PRO A 76 -23.13 18.01 1.20
C PRO A 76 -22.73 18.29 -0.26
N VAL A 77 -22.68 17.24 -1.07
CA VAL A 77 -22.38 17.27 -2.50
C VAL A 77 -23.42 16.47 -3.27
N ILE A 78 -23.62 16.80 -4.53
CA ILE A 78 -24.57 16.12 -5.43
C ILE A 78 -23.77 15.57 -6.61
N THR A 79 -23.91 14.29 -6.89
CA THR A 79 -23.30 13.62 -8.03
C THR A 79 -24.03 13.89 -9.33
N ARG A 80 -23.44 13.50 -10.47
CA ARG A 80 -24.04 13.67 -11.81
C ARG A 80 -25.37 12.91 -11.94
N ASP A 81 -25.52 11.78 -11.27
CA ASP A 81 -26.75 10.97 -11.19
C ASP A 81 -27.74 11.44 -10.11
N ASN A 82 -27.57 12.69 -9.64
CA ASN A 82 -28.45 13.39 -8.70
C ASN A 82 -28.59 12.73 -7.32
N VAL A 83 -27.55 12.06 -6.84
CA VAL A 83 -27.49 11.53 -5.48
C VAL A 83 -26.79 12.53 -4.57
N THR A 84 -27.48 12.95 -3.49
CA THR A 84 -26.88 13.80 -2.45
C THR A 84 -26.12 12.94 -1.46
N MET A 85 -24.83 13.24 -1.25
CA MET A 85 -24.00 12.54 -0.27
C MET A 85 -23.24 13.52 0.61
N GLN A 86 -22.70 13.02 1.72
CA GLN A 86 -21.83 13.81 2.59
C GLN A 86 -20.40 13.28 2.48
N ILE A 87 -19.47 14.21 2.28
CA ILE A 87 -18.04 13.88 2.11
C ILE A 87 -17.23 14.78 3.02
N ASP A 88 -16.40 14.17 3.86
CA ASP A 88 -15.42 14.84 4.71
C ASP A 88 -14.03 14.74 4.09
N THR A 89 -13.25 15.80 4.25
CA THR A 89 -11.90 15.89 3.69
C THR A 89 -10.90 16.31 4.74
N VAL A 90 -9.69 15.79 4.61
CA VAL A 90 -8.54 16.17 5.41
C VAL A 90 -7.48 16.76 4.49
N VAL A 91 -7.00 17.94 4.82
CA VAL A 91 -5.98 18.66 4.05
C VAL A 91 -4.68 18.72 4.85
N PHE A 92 -3.61 18.23 4.23
CA PHE A 92 -2.24 18.33 4.74
C PHE A 92 -1.54 19.47 4.03
N PHE A 93 -1.14 20.46 4.79
CA PHE A 93 -0.52 21.67 4.25
C PHE A 93 0.65 22.16 5.08
N GLN A 94 1.52 22.94 4.46
CA GLN A 94 2.68 23.54 5.10
C GLN A 94 2.78 25.00 4.72
N VAL A 95 3.15 25.86 5.66
CA VAL A 95 3.39 27.26 5.37
C VAL A 95 4.81 27.43 4.85
N MET A 96 4.96 27.93 3.63
CA MET A 96 6.23 28.20 2.98
C MET A 96 6.66 29.66 3.18
N ASP A 97 5.72 30.59 3.13
CA ASP A 97 5.98 32.03 3.35
C ASP A 97 5.09 32.57 4.47
N ALA A 98 5.71 32.89 5.61
CA ALA A 98 5.01 33.42 6.79
C ALA A 98 4.43 34.82 6.57
N LYS A 99 5.00 35.64 5.67
CA LYS A 99 4.49 36.95 5.32
C LYS A 99 3.19 36.83 4.54
N LEU A 100 3.20 36.04 3.46
CA LEU A 100 2.01 35.80 2.64
C LEU A 100 0.90 35.15 3.45
N TYR A 101 1.25 34.17 4.32
CA TYR A 101 0.31 33.52 5.24
C TYR A 101 -0.37 34.49 6.21
N THR A 102 0.34 35.55 6.61
CA THR A 102 -0.14 36.53 7.60
C THR A 102 -1.00 37.61 6.97
N TYR A 103 -0.61 38.07 5.76
CA TYR A 103 -1.21 39.25 5.12
C TYR A 103 -1.94 38.93 3.82
N GLY A 104 -1.73 37.77 3.22
CA GLY A 104 -2.34 37.40 1.94
C GLY A 104 -3.83 37.06 2.08
N VAL A 105 -4.24 36.51 3.21
CA VAL A 105 -5.63 36.14 3.49
C VAL A 105 -5.94 36.27 4.98
N ASN A 106 -7.15 36.74 5.31
CA ASN A 106 -7.50 37.02 6.71
C ASN A 106 -7.60 35.73 7.56
N GLN A 107 -8.25 34.73 7.06
CA GLN A 107 -8.44 33.41 7.74
C GLN A 107 -8.01 32.28 6.81
N PRO A 108 -6.71 31.92 6.75
CA PRO A 108 -6.19 30.94 5.80
C PRO A 108 -6.91 29.59 5.84
N ILE A 109 -7.16 29.07 7.03
CA ILE A 109 -7.78 27.75 7.20
C ILE A 109 -9.25 27.76 6.72
N ALA A 110 -10.02 28.78 7.06
CA ALA A 110 -11.39 28.92 6.58
C ALA A 110 -11.47 29.14 5.06
N ALA A 111 -10.47 29.82 4.49
CA ALA A 111 -10.35 29.99 3.05
C ALA A 111 -10.05 28.65 2.34
N ILE A 112 -9.14 27.83 2.89
CA ILE A 112 -8.87 26.48 2.39
C ILE A 112 -10.11 25.60 2.50
N GLU A 113 -10.83 25.66 3.62
CA GLU A 113 -12.10 24.92 3.82
C GLU A 113 -13.13 25.26 2.74
N SER A 114 -13.39 26.54 2.53
CA SER A 114 -14.36 27.00 1.53
C SER A 114 -13.96 26.63 0.11
N LEU A 115 -12.66 26.74 -0.20
CA LEU A 115 -12.12 26.35 -1.50
C LEU A 115 -12.20 24.84 -1.69
N SER A 116 -11.84 24.05 -0.68
CA SER A 116 -11.95 22.59 -0.70
C SER A 116 -13.40 22.14 -0.94
N ALA A 117 -14.36 22.71 -0.19
CA ALA A 117 -15.77 22.41 -0.32
C ALA A 117 -16.30 22.72 -1.73
N THR A 118 -15.90 23.87 -2.30
CA THR A 118 -16.33 24.27 -3.64
C THR A 118 -15.70 23.40 -4.73
N THR A 119 -14.42 23.12 -4.62
CA THR A 119 -13.70 22.23 -5.55
C THR A 119 -14.24 20.81 -5.51
N LEU A 120 -14.46 20.29 -4.29
CA LEU A 120 -15.05 18.97 -4.10
C LEU A 120 -16.44 18.87 -4.78
N ARG A 121 -17.30 19.89 -4.58
CA ARG A 121 -18.62 19.93 -5.21
C ARG A 121 -18.54 19.91 -6.74
N ASN A 122 -17.60 20.64 -7.33
CA ASN A 122 -17.39 20.66 -8.76
C ASN A 122 -16.94 19.29 -9.30
N ILE A 123 -15.93 18.70 -8.68
CA ILE A 123 -15.37 17.41 -9.10
C ILE A 123 -16.42 16.29 -8.98
N ILE A 124 -17.13 16.22 -7.85
CA ILE A 124 -18.15 15.20 -7.62
C ILE A 124 -19.38 15.41 -8.51
N GLY A 125 -19.74 16.67 -8.81
CA GLY A 125 -20.85 16.98 -9.73
C GLY A 125 -20.64 16.47 -11.16
N GLU A 126 -19.41 16.19 -11.56
CA GLU A 126 -19.07 15.58 -12.86
C GLU A 126 -19.03 14.05 -12.81
N MET A 127 -19.03 13.44 -11.61
CA MET A 127 -18.86 12.01 -11.40
C MET A 127 -20.17 11.32 -11.02
N GLU A 128 -20.32 10.07 -11.44
CA GLU A 128 -21.39 9.17 -10.97
C GLU A 128 -21.06 8.62 -9.56
N LEU A 129 -22.08 8.16 -8.84
CA LEU A 129 -21.96 7.62 -7.49
C LEU A 129 -20.92 6.50 -7.40
N ASP A 130 -21.01 5.50 -8.30
CA ASP A 130 -20.10 4.35 -8.30
C ASP A 130 -18.65 4.77 -8.55
N HIS A 131 -18.44 5.72 -9.45
CA HIS A 131 -17.13 6.31 -9.72
C HIS A 131 -16.58 7.09 -8.52
N THR A 132 -17.44 7.84 -7.84
CA THR A 132 -17.05 8.60 -6.65
C THR A 132 -16.58 7.68 -5.51
N LEU A 133 -17.22 6.53 -5.34
CA LEU A 133 -16.86 5.56 -4.29
C LEU A 133 -15.56 4.79 -4.60
N THR A 134 -15.27 4.56 -5.87
CA THR A 134 -14.15 3.72 -6.32
C THR A 134 -12.89 4.49 -6.70
N SER A 135 -13.02 5.77 -7.10
CA SER A 135 -11.92 6.58 -7.67
C SER A 135 -11.40 7.66 -6.74
N ARG A 136 -11.26 7.34 -5.44
CA ARG A 136 -10.78 8.30 -4.42
C ARG A 136 -9.44 8.94 -4.78
N ASP A 137 -8.51 8.17 -5.33
CA ASP A 137 -7.18 8.66 -5.70
C ASP A 137 -7.23 9.75 -6.77
N VAL A 138 -8.15 9.60 -7.74
CA VAL A 138 -8.37 10.60 -8.79
C VAL A 138 -8.96 11.89 -8.20
N ILE A 139 -9.91 11.76 -7.28
CA ILE A 139 -10.54 12.89 -6.57
C ILE A 139 -9.48 13.61 -5.75
N ASN A 140 -8.71 12.89 -4.92
CA ASN A 140 -7.65 13.43 -4.08
C ASN A 140 -6.61 14.20 -4.92
N GLY A 141 -6.15 13.61 -6.03
CA GLY A 141 -5.18 14.25 -6.92
C GLY A 141 -5.71 15.53 -7.56
N LYS A 142 -6.95 15.54 -8.06
CA LYS A 142 -7.58 16.73 -8.65
C LYS A 142 -7.77 17.85 -7.62
N ILE A 143 -8.25 17.52 -6.43
CA ILE A 143 -8.44 18.51 -5.34
C ILE A 143 -7.09 19.09 -4.95
N THR A 144 -6.07 18.24 -4.73
CA THR A 144 -4.73 18.68 -4.32
C THR A 144 -4.15 19.66 -5.33
N ALA A 145 -4.23 19.37 -6.64
CA ALA A 145 -3.69 20.25 -7.68
C ALA A 145 -4.37 21.63 -7.70
N ILE A 146 -5.71 21.67 -7.59
CA ILE A 146 -6.47 22.92 -7.61
C ILE A 146 -6.22 23.73 -6.33
N LEU A 147 -6.17 23.06 -5.17
CA LEU A 147 -5.91 23.73 -3.90
C LEU A 147 -4.50 24.29 -3.86
N ASP A 148 -3.50 23.52 -4.26
CA ASP A 148 -2.08 23.93 -4.25
C ASP A 148 -1.88 25.19 -5.11
N GLU A 149 -2.41 25.21 -6.33
CA GLU A 149 -2.36 26.38 -7.21
C GLU A 149 -3.02 27.63 -6.60
N ALA A 150 -4.17 27.44 -5.95
CA ALA A 150 -4.90 28.57 -5.36
C ALA A 150 -4.26 29.09 -4.09
N THR A 151 -3.69 28.21 -3.25
CA THR A 151 -3.12 28.55 -1.94
C THR A 151 -1.67 29.05 -2.02
N ASP A 152 -1.00 28.85 -3.14
CA ASP A 152 0.37 29.36 -3.37
C ASP A 152 0.46 30.88 -3.18
N LYS A 153 -0.57 31.62 -3.60
CA LYS A 153 -0.69 33.09 -3.40
C LYS A 153 -0.74 33.49 -1.93
N TRP A 154 -1.10 32.60 -1.04
CA TRP A 154 -1.15 32.81 0.40
C TRP A 154 0.09 32.27 1.12
N GLY A 155 1.09 31.80 0.37
CA GLY A 155 2.30 31.21 0.90
C GLY A 155 2.07 29.87 1.60
N ILE A 156 1.02 29.16 1.22
CA ILE A 156 0.66 27.84 1.74
C ILE A 156 0.84 26.82 0.62
N LYS A 157 1.56 25.74 0.92
CA LYS A 157 1.69 24.60 0.05
C LYS A 157 0.77 23.47 0.54
N VAL A 158 -0.11 23.01 -0.29
CA VAL A 158 -0.94 21.84 -0.03
C VAL A 158 -0.19 20.60 -0.51
N ASN A 159 0.27 19.78 0.43
CA ASN A 159 1.02 18.57 0.12
C ASN A 159 0.09 17.46 -0.35
N ARG A 160 -1.06 17.32 0.33
CA ARG A 160 -2.00 16.21 0.08
C ARG A 160 -3.39 16.57 0.59
N VAL A 161 -4.40 16.15 -0.15
CA VAL A 161 -5.80 16.16 0.29
C VAL A 161 -6.33 14.74 0.24
N GLU A 162 -7.03 14.32 1.28
CA GLU A 162 -7.64 13.01 1.34
C GLU A 162 -9.13 13.09 1.67
N VAL A 163 -9.90 12.35 0.90
CA VAL A 163 -11.30 12.09 1.22
C VAL A 163 -11.36 11.00 2.29
N LYS A 164 -11.90 11.35 3.45
CA LYS A 164 -11.97 10.50 4.63
C LYS A 164 -13.17 9.55 4.55
N ASN A 165 -14.38 10.09 4.52
CA ASN A 165 -15.61 9.31 4.39
C ASN A 165 -16.46 9.83 3.23
N ILE A 166 -17.14 8.92 2.56
CA ILE A 166 -18.16 9.20 1.56
C ILE A 166 -19.42 8.49 2.04
N ILE A 167 -20.41 9.25 2.45
CA ILE A 167 -21.64 8.74 3.08
C ILE A 167 -22.81 9.03 2.15
N PRO A 168 -23.30 8.05 1.38
CA PRO A 168 -24.51 8.18 0.59
C PRO A 168 -25.77 8.14 1.48
N PRO A 169 -26.95 8.51 0.97
CA PRO A 169 -28.21 8.37 1.67
C PRO A 169 -28.49 6.92 2.08
N ARG A 170 -29.16 6.72 3.19
CA ARG A 170 -29.46 5.38 3.73
C ARG A 170 -30.16 4.46 2.75
N GLU A 171 -31.12 4.97 1.99
CA GLU A 171 -31.88 4.19 1.01
C GLU A 171 -30.95 3.61 -0.08
N ILE A 172 -30.02 4.41 -0.56
CA ILE A 172 -29.02 3.99 -1.55
C ILE A 172 -28.05 2.99 -0.94
N GLN A 173 -27.60 3.24 0.29
CA GLN A 173 -26.71 2.32 1.01
C GLN A 173 -27.34 0.93 1.17
N GLU A 174 -28.59 0.87 1.61
CA GLU A 174 -29.34 -0.39 1.75
C GLU A 174 -29.56 -1.10 0.42
N ALA A 175 -29.82 -0.35 -0.66
CA ALA A 175 -29.96 -0.92 -2.01
C ALA A 175 -28.64 -1.51 -2.50
N MET A 176 -27.52 -0.79 -2.32
CA MET A 176 -26.18 -1.25 -2.66
C MET A 176 -25.76 -2.49 -1.84
N GLU A 177 -26.06 -2.52 -0.56
CA GLU A 177 -25.80 -3.69 0.29
C GLU A 177 -26.55 -4.94 -0.19
N LYS A 178 -27.83 -4.80 -0.55
CA LYS A 178 -28.61 -5.90 -1.13
C LYS A 178 -28.06 -6.37 -2.47
N GLN A 179 -27.71 -5.44 -3.34
CA GLN A 179 -27.10 -5.75 -4.64
C GLN A 179 -25.76 -6.47 -4.47
N MET A 180 -24.88 -5.95 -3.62
CA MET A 180 -23.58 -6.54 -3.33
C MET A 180 -23.70 -7.94 -2.73
N LYS A 181 -24.68 -8.15 -1.84
CA LYS A 181 -24.96 -9.47 -1.28
C LYS A 181 -25.39 -10.47 -2.35
N ALA A 182 -26.34 -10.10 -3.20
CA ALA A 182 -26.81 -10.95 -4.29
C ALA A 182 -25.70 -11.27 -5.30
N GLU A 183 -24.84 -10.30 -5.63
CA GLU A 183 -23.71 -10.52 -6.50
C GLU A 183 -22.65 -11.45 -5.90
N ARG A 184 -22.36 -11.30 -4.59
CA ARG A 184 -21.46 -12.22 -3.88
C ARG A 184 -22.00 -13.63 -3.81
N GLU A 185 -23.30 -13.79 -3.56
CA GLU A 185 -23.99 -15.10 -3.55
C GLU A 185 -23.90 -15.74 -4.95
N LYS A 186 -24.20 -14.99 -6.01
CA LYS A 186 -24.06 -15.46 -7.39
C LYS A 186 -22.63 -15.91 -7.70
N ARG A 187 -21.63 -15.11 -7.36
CA ARG A 187 -20.22 -15.47 -7.57
C ARG A 187 -19.81 -16.69 -6.77
N ALA A 188 -20.28 -16.83 -5.53
CA ALA A 188 -20.00 -17.99 -4.69
C ALA A 188 -20.58 -19.30 -5.29
N VAL A 189 -21.81 -19.25 -5.82
CA VAL A 189 -22.44 -20.41 -6.47
C VAL A 189 -21.68 -20.80 -7.74
N ILE A 190 -21.31 -19.83 -8.57
CA ILE A 190 -20.53 -20.09 -9.81
C ILE A 190 -19.17 -20.71 -9.46
N LEU A 191 -18.43 -20.10 -8.53
CA LEU A 191 -17.11 -20.58 -8.10
C LEU A 191 -17.18 -22.00 -7.51
N LYS A 192 -18.24 -22.29 -6.74
CA LYS A 192 -18.47 -23.64 -6.20
C LYS A 192 -18.72 -24.65 -7.31
N ALA A 193 -19.60 -24.33 -8.27
CA ALA A 193 -19.89 -25.21 -9.41
C ALA A 193 -18.66 -25.45 -10.30
N ASP A 194 -17.86 -24.42 -10.55
CA ASP A 194 -16.61 -24.54 -11.29
C ASP A 194 -15.57 -25.38 -10.53
N GLY A 195 -15.49 -25.20 -9.20
CA GLY A 195 -14.63 -26.04 -8.34
C GLY A 195 -15.04 -27.50 -8.35
N GLU A 196 -16.34 -27.81 -8.23
CA GLU A 196 -16.86 -29.17 -8.30
C GLU A 196 -16.59 -29.82 -9.67
N LYS A 197 -16.80 -29.08 -10.76
CA LYS A 197 -16.47 -29.52 -12.11
C LYS A 197 -14.97 -29.82 -12.26
N GLN A 198 -14.11 -28.93 -11.82
CA GLN A 198 -12.66 -29.12 -11.92
C GLN A 198 -12.18 -30.30 -11.07
N ALA A 199 -12.72 -30.46 -9.87
CA ALA A 199 -12.42 -31.59 -9.00
C ALA A 199 -12.83 -32.93 -9.66
N ALA A 200 -14.03 -33.01 -10.28
CA ALA A 200 -14.49 -34.19 -10.99
C ALA A 200 -13.61 -34.53 -12.21
N ILE A 201 -13.18 -33.51 -12.97
CA ILE A 201 -12.26 -33.70 -14.11
C ILE A 201 -10.92 -34.25 -13.61
N THR A 202 -10.32 -33.62 -12.61
CA THR A 202 -9.02 -34.02 -12.05
C THR A 202 -9.08 -35.44 -11.45
N ALA A 203 -10.18 -35.79 -10.78
CA ALA A 203 -10.38 -37.16 -10.27
C ALA A 203 -10.46 -38.18 -11.40
N ALA A 204 -11.23 -37.92 -12.46
CA ALA A 204 -11.33 -38.79 -13.62
C ALA A 204 -10.00 -38.93 -14.39
N GLU A 205 -9.24 -37.89 -14.52
CA GLU A 205 -7.89 -37.90 -15.11
C GLU A 205 -6.93 -38.74 -14.26
N GLY A 206 -6.97 -38.60 -12.94
CA GLY A 206 -6.17 -39.40 -12.00
C GLY A 206 -6.54 -40.90 -12.05
N GLU A 207 -7.81 -41.24 -12.12
CA GLU A 207 -8.25 -42.64 -12.28
C GLU A 207 -7.79 -43.24 -13.60
N LYS A 208 -7.90 -42.50 -14.71
CA LYS A 208 -7.39 -42.89 -16.01
C LYS A 208 -5.90 -43.15 -15.99
N GLU A 209 -5.10 -42.22 -15.44
CA GLU A 209 -3.65 -42.35 -15.35
C GLU A 209 -3.25 -43.54 -14.46
N ALA A 210 -3.90 -43.73 -13.33
CA ALA A 210 -3.69 -44.87 -12.44
C ALA A 210 -4.04 -46.22 -13.15
N ALA A 211 -5.10 -46.27 -13.96
CA ALA A 211 -5.46 -47.45 -14.73
C ALA A 211 -4.41 -47.79 -15.81
N ILE A 212 -3.89 -46.77 -16.51
CA ILE A 212 -2.81 -46.95 -17.51
C ILE A 212 -1.55 -47.49 -16.84
N LEU A 213 -1.11 -46.86 -15.73
CA LEU A 213 0.08 -47.29 -14.99
C LEU A 213 -0.03 -48.72 -14.46
N ARG A 214 -1.23 -49.12 -13.97
CA ARG A 214 -1.47 -50.51 -13.54
C ARG A 214 -1.39 -51.49 -14.73
N ALA A 215 -1.96 -51.13 -15.88
CA ALA A 215 -1.90 -51.98 -17.08
C ALA A 215 -0.45 -52.13 -17.59
N ASP A 216 0.32 -51.06 -17.61
CA ASP A 216 1.73 -51.08 -17.98
C ASP A 216 2.59 -51.88 -16.99
N ALA A 217 2.34 -51.78 -15.70
CA ALA A 217 3.02 -52.60 -14.69
C ALA A 217 2.74 -54.10 -14.87
N VAL A 218 1.49 -54.49 -15.11
CA VAL A 218 1.13 -55.89 -15.40
C VAL A 218 1.78 -56.39 -16.70
N LYS A 219 1.83 -55.56 -17.73
CA LYS A 219 2.50 -55.92 -18.97
C LYS A 219 4.00 -56.13 -18.76
N GLN A 220 4.68 -55.22 -18.05
CA GLN A 220 6.09 -55.36 -17.74
C GLN A 220 6.39 -56.61 -16.88
N GLN A 221 5.56 -56.86 -15.87
CA GLN A 221 5.66 -58.05 -15.04
C GLN A 221 5.62 -59.33 -15.90
N ARG A 222 4.64 -59.46 -16.80
CA ARG A 222 4.53 -60.62 -17.68
C ARG A 222 5.71 -60.78 -18.64
N ILE A 223 6.26 -59.69 -19.13
CA ILE A 223 7.45 -59.73 -19.99
C ILE A 223 8.66 -60.24 -19.20
N LEU A 224 8.91 -59.67 -18.00
CA LEU A 224 10.02 -60.06 -17.13
C LEU A 224 9.88 -61.55 -16.66
N GLU A 225 8.68 -62.02 -16.35
CA GLU A 225 8.40 -63.42 -16.01
C GLU A 225 8.75 -64.34 -17.20
N ALA A 226 8.24 -64.00 -18.41
CA ALA A 226 8.55 -64.77 -19.60
C ALA A 226 10.03 -64.79 -19.99
N GLU A 227 10.73 -63.65 -19.86
CA GLU A 227 12.17 -63.57 -20.07
C GLU A 227 12.95 -64.39 -19.04
N GLY A 228 12.53 -64.33 -17.78
CA GLY A 228 13.11 -65.10 -16.69
C GLY A 228 12.96 -66.63 -16.92
N GLU A 229 11.75 -67.08 -17.31
CA GLU A 229 11.51 -68.47 -17.67
C GLU A 229 12.34 -68.93 -18.87
N ALA A 230 12.39 -68.10 -19.93
CA ALA A 230 13.24 -68.37 -21.10
C ALA A 230 14.72 -68.54 -20.75
N GLN A 231 15.26 -67.63 -19.93
CA GLN A 231 16.64 -67.69 -19.45
C GLN A 231 16.89 -68.91 -18.56
N ALA A 232 15.97 -69.24 -17.67
CA ALA A 232 16.06 -70.46 -16.84
C ALA A 232 16.11 -71.73 -17.69
N ILE A 233 15.22 -71.84 -18.68
CA ILE A 233 15.22 -73.02 -19.64
C ILE A 233 16.52 -73.07 -20.40
N LEU A 234 17.04 -71.91 -20.94
CA LEU A 234 18.29 -71.88 -21.63
C LEU A 234 19.49 -72.30 -20.75
N ALA A 235 19.51 -71.87 -19.50
CA ALA A 235 20.53 -72.19 -18.52
C ALA A 235 20.53 -73.73 -18.22
N VAL A 236 19.35 -74.29 -18.01
CA VAL A 236 19.20 -75.77 -17.81
C VAL A 236 19.62 -76.57 -19.04
N GLN A 237 19.22 -76.13 -20.25
CA GLN A 237 19.63 -76.80 -21.48
C GLN A 237 21.11 -76.69 -21.76
N LYS A 238 21.73 -75.59 -21.47
CA LYS A 238 23.19 -75.43 -21.54
C LYS A 238 23.92 -76.34 -20.56
N ALA A 239 23.48 -76.37 -19.32
CA ALA A 239 24.04 -77.29 -18.31
C ALA A 239 23.91 -78.76 -18.70
N ASN A 240 22.76 -79.18 -19.24
CA ASN A 240 22.56 -80.49 -19.76
C ASN A 240 23.46 -80.85 -20.98
N ALA A 241 23.63 -79.86 -21.91
CA ALA A 241 24.51 -80.01 -23.06
C ALA A 241 25.99 -80.12 -22.64
N ASP A 242 26.40 -79.31 -21.67
CA ASP A 242 27.75 -79.40 -21.13
C ASP A 242 28.01 -80.66 -20.34
N ALA A 243 27.02 -81.14 -19.59
CA ALA A 243 27.07 -82.48 -18.92
C ALA A 243 27.22 -83.63 -19.94
N ILE A 244 26.44 -83.62 -21.03
CA ILE A 244 26.51 -84.62 -22.09
C ILE A 244 27.87 -84.55 -22.80
N ARG A 245 28.40 -83.30 -23.01
CA ARG A 245 29.75 -83.11 -23.64
C ARG A 245 30.85 -83.71 -22.74
N LEU A 246 30.81 -83.39 -21.44
CA LEU A 246 31.74 -83.95 -20.46
C LEU A 246 31.69 -85.45 -20.34
N LEU A 247 30.47 -86.03 -20.40
CA LEU A 247 30.31 -87.48 -20.45
C LEU A 247 30.84 -88.11 -21.72
N ASN A 248 30.69 -87.48 -22.88
CA ASN A 248 31.22 -87.91 -24.16
C ASN A 248 32.77 -87.85 -24.25
N GLU A 249 33.38 -86.79 -23.59
CA GLU A 249 34.83 -86.66 -23.47
C GLU A 249 35.48 -87.65 -22.53
N ALA A 250 34.74 -88.05 -21.47
CA ALA A 250 35.24 -88.96 -20.43
C ALA A 250 35.09 -90.49 -20.83
N MET A 251 34.27 -90.82 -21.80
CA MET A 251 34.00 -92.26 -22.20
C MET A 251 34.04 -92.41 -23.73
N PRO A 252 35.14 -92.88 -24.33
CA PRO A 252 35.25 -93.05 -25.76
C PRO A 252 34.63 -94.33 -26.26
N ASN A 253 33.56 -94.90 -25.71
CA ASN A 253 32.95 -96.12 -26.14
C ASN A 253 31.41 -96.03 -26.25
N ASP A 254 30.89 -96.14 -27.50
CA ASP A 254 29.45 -95.97 -27.91
C ASP A 254 28.42 -96.84 -27.18
N LYS A 255 28.82 -97.92 -26.55
CA LYS A 255 27.90 -98.88 -25.88
C LYS A 255 27.45 -98.41 -24.47
N VAL A 256 28.13 -97.56 -23.80
CA VAL A 256 27.79 -97.05 -22.44
C VAL A 256 26.87 -95.83 -22.48
N LEU A 257 26.92 -95.07 -23.56
CA LEU A 257 26.01 -93.90 -23.75
C LEU A 257 24.54 -94.34 -23.96
N ALA A 258 24.30 -95.43 -24.62
CA ALA A 258 22.92 -95.96 -24.81
C ALA A 258 22.28 -96.47 -23.52
N CYS A 259 23.06 -96.92 -22.54
CA CYS A 259 22.52 -97.40 -21.25
C CYS A 259 22.16 -96.26 -20.30
N LEU A 260 22.88 -95.14 -20.32
CA LEU A 260 22.63 -93.94 -19.47
C LEU A 260 21.46 -93.06 -19.97
N LEU A 261 21.22 -93.03 -21.27
CA LEU A 261 20.05 -92.34 -21.85
C LEU A 261 18.71 -93.06 -21.62
N TYR A 262 18.75 -94.28 -21.22
CA TYR A 262 17.51 -95.04 -20.97
C TYR A 262 17.07 -95.04 -19.49
N THR A 263 17.90 -94.51 -18.59
CA THR A 263 17.62 -94.49 -17.12
C THR A 263 17.43 -93.08 -16.52
N SER A 264 17.35 -91.99 -17.35
CA SER A 264 17.00 -90.66 -16.86
C SER A 264 15.62 -90.24 -17.41
#